data_bca06333002cffe8f2a3b3eadfaf6fd0
#
_entry.id   bca06333002cffe8f2a3b3eadfaf6fd0
#
_cell.length_a   1.000
_cell.length_b   1.000
_cell.length_c   1.000
_cell.angle_alpha   90.00
_cell.angle_beta   90.00
_cell.angle_gamma   90.00
#
_symmetry.space_group_name_H-M   'P 1'
#
loop_
_entity.id
_entity.type
_entity.pdbx_description
1 polymer ?
#
loop_
_entity_poly.entity_id
_entity_poly.type
_entity_poly.pdbx_seq_one_letter_code
_entity_poly.pdbx_strand_id
1 'polypeptide(L)'
;MTCRNSEKDIRAAILSLTNQSIKPDYVIVIDDGSTDNTPAILKEITSRNRNVYVITNPDLGYDIGRVVFNWNKAIKLAKDLNLPQTDYHMISSDDAQYEFRYAEKIMKYMDSDPLIAIASGDYNNDTSSKPRGSGRFIRNSFFFSVQGYYPERIGYESAILYTALKNRLKYLVIHEARYLHTRQLGANHHFYEFGAGMKTMGYHPLYAFSRFVKYFLLGKPMGRLGSIRMFYYYLSYKPKDEGYDSMYDSEFRKFVRVIQLNRIRRVIRLGGHE
;
A
#
# COMPACT_ATOMS: atom_id res chain seq x y z
N MET A 1 3.35 -0.07 10.40
CA MET A 1 4.60 -0.30 9.61
C MET A 1 5.05 -1.74 9.78
N THR A 2 5.57 -2.38 8.72
CA THR A 2 6.26 -3.67 8.82
C THR A 2 7.71 -3.45 8.40
N CYS A 3 8.65 -4.10 9.08
CA CYS A 3 10.08 -4.06 8.75
C CYS A 3 10.70 -5.45 8.81
N ARG A 4 11.79 -5.65 8.07
CA ARG A 4 12.65 -6.81 8.15
C ARG A 4 14.04 -6.45 7.62
N ASN A 5 15.09 -6.68 8.44
CA ASN A 5 16.47 -6.40 8.11
C ASN A 5 16.67 -4.98 7.54
N SER A 6 16.25 -3.99 8.34
CA SER A 6 16.14 -2.59 7.92
C SER A 6 17.03 -1.66 8.77
N GLU A 7 18.14 -2.17 9.32
CA GLU A 7 19.04 -1.41 10.22
C GLU A 7 19.49 -0.07 9.64
N LYS A 8 19.60 0.04 8.30
CA LYS A 8 20.04 1.26 7.61
C LYS A 8 18.96 2.32 7.52
N ASP A 9 17.68 1.90 7.41
CA ASP A 9 16.57 2.78 7.04
C ASP A 9 15.59 3.04 8.19
N ILE A 10 15.35 2.04 9.05
CA ILE A 10 14.25 2.02 10.03
C ILE A 10 14.24 3.23 10.97
N ARG A 11 15.41 3.71 11.41
CA ARG A 11 15.50 4.88 12.27
C ARG A 11 14.96 6.13 11.59
N ALA A 12 15.40 6.40 10.35
CA ALA A 12 14.99 7.57 9.59
C ALA A 12 13.48 7.48 9.23
N ALA A 13 13.00 6.28 8.89
CA ALA A 13 11.59 6.04 8.60
C ALA A 13 10.70 6.36 9.82
N ILE A 14 11.00 5.83 11.00
CA ILE A 14 10.21 6.09 12.22
C ILE A 14 10.31 7.56 12.64
N LEU A 15 11.49 8.16 12.60
CA LEU A 15 11.65 9.58 12.93
C LEU A 15 10.87 10.49 12.00
N SER A 16 10.79 10.17 10.70
CA SER A 16 9.98 10.93 9.76
C SER A 16 8.48 10.85 10.03
N LEU A 17 8.00 9.77 10.67
CA LEU A 17 6.62 9.62 11.12
C LEU A 17 6.35 10.37 12.44
N THR A 18 7.25 10.24 13.41
CA THR A 18 7.05 10.82 14.75
C THR A 18 7.31 12.32 14.80
N ASN A 19 8.06 12.86 13.82
CA ASN A 19 8.37 14.29 13.68
C ASN A 19 7.46 15.02 12.68
N GLN A 20 6.27 14.52 12.41
CA GLN A 20 5.30 15.24 11.59
C GLN A 20 4.76 16.51 12.29
N SER A 21 4.33 17.52 11.49
CA SER A 21 3.65 18.73 12.01
C SER A 21 2.36 18.37 12.76
N ILE A 22 1.62 17.36 12.28
CA ILE A 22 0.56 16.67 13.02
C ILE A 22 1.10 15.32 13.43
N LYS A 23 1.39 15.19 14.72
CA LYS A 23 1.98 13.96 15.26
C LYS A 23 0.97 12.81 15.27
N PRO A 24 1.41 11.57 14.98
CA PRO A 24 0.55 10.42 15.17
C PRO A 24 0.27 10.17 16.67
N ASP A 25 -0.95 9.76 16.99
CA ASP A 25 -1.29 9.32 18.35
C ASP A 25 -0.41 8.14 18.76
N TYR A 26 -0.19 7.21 17.83
CA TYR A 26 0.72 6.08 18.02
C TYR A 26 1.28 5.56 16.68
N VAL A 27 2.40 4.88 16.77
CA VAL A 27 3.04 4.15 15.66
C VAL A 27 3.22 2.69 16.08
N ILE A 28 2.71 1.75 15.28
CA ILE A 28 2.92 0.32 15.51
C ILE A 28 3.89 -0.22 14.47
N VAL A 29 4.94 -0.84 14.91
CA VAL A 29 5.97 -1.48 14.09
C VAL A 29 5.93 -2.99 14.32
N ILE A 30 5.79 -3.74 13.24
CA ILE A 30 5.92 -5.19 13.26
C ILE A 30 7.26 -5.54 12.64
N ASP A 31 8.18 -6.00 13.46
CA ASP A 31 9.45 -6.57 13.04
C ASP A 31 9.24 -8.04 12.67
N ASP A 32 9.37 -8.35 11.38
CA ASP A 32 9.12 -9.68 10.82
C ASP A 32 10.34 -10.60 10.95
N GLY A 33 10.88 -10.68 12.16
CA GLY A 33 11.99 -11.54 12.51
C GLY A 33 13.31 -11.08 11.89
N SER A 34 13.70 -9.83 12.13
CA SER A 34 15.00 -9.32 11.68
C SER A 34 16.16 -10.03 12.37
N THR A 35 17.23 -10.27 11.60
CA THR A 35 18.48 -10.91 12.04
C THR A 35 19.67 -9.96 12.08
N ASP A 36 19.48 -8.72 11.59
CA ASP A 36 20.44 -7.62 11.65
C ASP A 36 20.26 -6.77 12.92
N ASN A 37 20.80 -5.56 12.97
CA ASN A 37 20.69 -4.68 14.12
C ASN A 37 19.33 -3.97 14.26
N THR A 38 18.34 -4.26 13.42
CA THR A 38 16.99 -3.66 13.47
C THR A 38 16.34 -3.77 14.85
N PRO A 39 16.32 -4.93 15.56
CA PRO A 39 15.68 -5.05 16.87
C PRO A 39 16.32 -4.14 17.93
N ALA A 40 17.63 -3.98 17.93
CA ALA A 40 18.32 -3.09 18.86
C ALA A 40 17.98 -1.62 18.62
N ILE A 41 17.89 -1.21 17.36
CA ILE A 41 17.46 0.15 16.97
C ILE A 41 16.01 0.40 17.40
N LEU A 42 15.12 -0.56 17.20
CA LEU A 42 13.72 -0.45 17.61
C LEU A 42 13.60 -0.32 19.14
N LYS A 43 14.37 -1.09 19.91
CA LYS A 43 14.43 -1.01 21.37
C LYS A 43 14.89 0.38 21.84
N GLU A 44 15.91 0.96 21.20
CA GLU A 44 16.34 2.32 21.50
C GLU A 44 15.25 3.35 21.20
N ILE A 45 14.56 3.24 20.05
CA ILE A 45 13.49 4.16 19.67
C ILE A 45 12.34 4.11 20.68
N THR A 46 11.89 2.91 21.06
CA THR A 46 10.78 2.74 22.02
C THR A 46 11.12 3.24 23.42
N SER A 47 12.38 3.18 23.85
CA SER A 47 12.80 3.73 25.14
C SER A 47 12.64 5.27 25.22
N ARG A 48 12.67 5.95 24.07
CA ARG A 48 12.57 7.42 23.97
C ARG A 48 11.19 7.91 23.51
N ASN A 49 10.37 7.03 22.92
CA ASN A 49 9.08 7.38 22.33
C ASN A 49 7.97 6.45 22.85
N ARG A 50 7.23 6.91 23.83
CA ARG A 50 6.18 6.12 24.51
C ARG A 50 4.98 5.77 23.62
N ASN A 51 4.81 6.46 22.49
CA ASN A 51 3.76 6.19 21.52
C ASN A 51 4.20 5.30 20.36
N VAL A 52 5.41 4.71 20.42
CA VAL A 52 5.89 3.72 19.44
C VAL A 52 5.82 2.33 20.07
N TYR A 53 5.01 1.47 19.47
CA TYR A 53 4.80 0.08 19.90
C TYR A 53 5.49 -0.86 18.91
N VAL A 54 6.19 -1.86 19.42
CA VAL A 54 6.90 -2.84 18.57
C VAL A 54 6.47 -4.26 18.93
N ILE A 55 6.20 -5.05 17.91
CA ILE A 55 6.07 -6.51 18.02
C ILE A 55 7.16 -7.13 17.16
N THR A 56 7.93 -8.05 17.72
CA THR A 56 8.90 -8.87 17.00
C THR A 56 8.32 -10.26 16.77
N ASN A 57 8.24 -10.67 15.51
CA ASN A 57 7.89 -12.04 15.11
C ASN A 57 9.13 -12.94 15.16
N PRO A 58 8.97 -14.26 15.27
CA PRO A 58 10.07 -15.19 15.04
C PRO A 58 10.57 -15.08 13.59
N ASP A 59 11.86 -15.38 13.38
CA ASP A 59 12.44 -15.45 12.03
C ASP A 59 11.91 -16.68 11.28
N LEU A 60 11.08 -16.43 10.28
CA LEU A 60 10.53 -17.44 9.37
C LEU A 60 11.05 -17.27 7.93
N GLY A 61 12.16 -16.57 7.76
CA GLY A 61 12.68 -16.19 6.45
C GLY A 61 11.92 -15.04 5.80
N TYR A 62 12.30 -14.64 4.59
CA TYR A 62 11.62 -13.58 3.84
C TYR A 62 10.34 -14.11 3.17
N ASP A 63 9.23 -13.43 3.39
CA ASP A 63 7.97 -13.69 2.70
C ASP A 63 7.16 -12.40 2.57
N ILE A 64 6.99 -11.91 1.34
CA ILE A 64 6.23 -10.69 1.05
C ILE A 64 4.75 -10.83 1.41
N GLY A 65 4.21 -12.04 1.37
CA GLY A 65 2.82 -12.31 1.74
C GLY A 65 2.51 -11.98 3.21
N ARG A 66 3.50 -12.07 4.11
CA ARG A 66 3.31 -11.75 5.52
C ARG A 66 3.06 -10.26 5.81
N VAL A 67 3.36 -9.37 4.89
CA VAL A 67 3.15 -7.92 5.10
C VAL A 67 1.69 -7.62 5.46
N VAL A 68 0.73 -8.18 4.76
CA VAL A 68 -0.69 -7.93 5.05
C VAL A 68 -1.13 -8.53 6.39
N PHE A 69 -0.63 -9.71 6.75
CA PHE A 69 -0.88 -10.32 8.06
C PHE A 69 -0.30 -9.46 9.19
N ASN A 70 0.89 -8.90 8.98
CA ASN A 70 1.53 -7.98 9.92
C ASN A 70 0.73 -6.67 10.06
N TRP A 71 0.15 -6.14 8.97
CA TRP A 71 -0.74 -4.97 9.06
C TRP A 71 -2.00 -5.29 9.88
N ASN A 72 -2.64 -6.42 9.64
CA ASN A 72 -3.80 -6.85 10.42
C ASN A 72 -3.44 -7.12 11.89
N LYS A 73 -2.26 -7.67 12.16
CA LYS A 73 -1.72 -7.83 13.51
C LYS A 73 -1.55 -6.49 14.22
N ALA A 74 -1.06 -5.46 13.54
CA ALA A 74 -0.93 -4.12 14.10
C ALA A 74 -2.31 -3.51 14.43
N ILE A 75 -3.31 -3.68 13.55
CA ILE A 75 -4.68 -3.22 13.79
C ILE A 75 -5.29 -3.95 15.01
N LYS A 76 -5.07 -5.26 15.10
CA LYS A 76 -5.51 -6.05 16.26
C LYS A 76 -4.85 -5.57 17.54
N LEU A 77 -3.53 -5.34 17.54
CA LEU A 77 -2.81 -4.83 18.70
C LEU A 77 -3.37 -3.50 19.20
N ALA A 78 -3.68 -2.56 18.28
CA ALA A 78 -4.27 -1.29 18.68
C ALA A 78 -5.59 -1.47 19.44
N LYS A 79 -6.42 -2.43 19.04
CA LYS A 79 -7.65 -2.80 19.73
C LYS A 79 -7.38 -3.48 21.08
N ASP A 80 -6.48 -4.45 21.11
CA ASP A 80 -6.15 -5.24 22.32
C ASP A 80 -5.56 -4.35 23.44
N LEU A 81 -4.80 -3.32 23.06
CA LEU A 81 -4.22 -2.32 23.99
C LEU A 81 -5.16 -1.15 24.28
N ASN A 82 -6.39 -1.15 23.75
CA ASN A 82 -7.34 -0.04 23.87
C ASN A 82 -6.70 1.33 23.50
N LEU A 83 -5.90 1.36 22.44
CA LEU A 83 -5.30 2.61 21.98
C LEU A 83 -6.38 3.59 21.50
N PRO A 84 -6.10 4.92 21.50
CA PRO A 84 -7.09 5.93 21.11
C PRO A 84 -7.70 5.63 19.74
N GLN A 85 -9.00 5.84 19.60
CA GLN A 85 -9.65 5.82 18.29
C GLN A 85 -9.19 7.04 17.50
N THR A 86 -8.82 6.80 16.23
CA THR A 86 -8.29 7.80 15.32
C THR A 86 -9.20 7.94 14.10
N ASP A 87 -9.24 9.13 13.48
CA ASP A 87 -10.01 9.36 12.25
C ASP A 87 -9.37 8.67 11.05
N TYR A 88 -8.06 8.54 11.07
CA TYR A 88 -7.26 7.96 9.99
C TYR A 88 -6.22 6.99 10.53
N HIS A 89 -5.86 6.01 9.73
CA HIS A 89 -4.61 5.31 9.91
C HIS A 89 -3.76 5.43 8.64
N MET A 90 -2.46 5.33 8.79
CA MET A 90 -1.50 5.40 7.71
C MET A 90 -0.69 4.12 7.60
N ILE A 91 -0.55 3.62 6.38
CA ILE A 91 0.39 2.55 6.07
C ILE A 91 1.75 3.15 5.73
N SER A 92 2.81 2.60 6.31
CA SER A 92 4.19 2.99 6.03
C SER A 92 5.07 1.77 5.86
N SER A 93 6.08 1.86 4.99
CA SER A 93 7.19 0.92 4.91
C SER A 93 8.39 1.41 5.72
N ASP A 94 9.30 0.50 5.99
CA ASP A 94 10.49 0.69 6.80
C ASP A 94 11.62 1.48 6.12
N ASP A 95 11.44 1.82 4.83
CA ASP A 95 12.37 2.57 3.98
C ASP A 95 11.76 3.88 3.47
N ALA A 96 10.57 4.26 3.95
CA ALA A 96 9.90 5.49 3.53
C ALA A 96 10.22 6.65 4.48
N GLN A 97 10.52 7.80 3.92
CA GLN A 97 10.76 9.05 4.64
C GLN A 97 9.80 10.13 4.14
N TYR A 98 9.05 10.72 5.06
CA TYR A 98 8.00 11.69 4.79
C TYR A 98 8.47 13.10 5.09
N GLU A 99 8.09 14.07 4.26
CA GLU A 99 8.31 15.49 4.56
C GLU A 99 7.56 15.91 5.84
N PHE A 100 8.03 16.94 6.53
CA PHE A 100 7.52 17.38 7.84
C PHE A 100 6.01 17.64 7.88
N ARG A 101 5.42 18.15 6.79
CA ARG A 101 3.98 18.46 6.70
C ARG A 101 3.18 17.44 5.88
N TYR A 102 3.69 16.22 5.72
CA TYR A 102 3.04 15.20 4.90
C TYR A 102 1.64 14.86 5.39
N ALA A 103 1.50 14.50 6.68
CA ALA A 103 0.23 14.16 7.28
C ALA A 103 -0.77 15.32 7.21
N GLU A 104 -0.33 16.53 7.56
CA GLU A 104 -1.13 17.75 7.51
C GLU A 104 -1.71 18.00 6.12
N LYS A 105 -0.89 17.90 5.07
CA LYS A 105 -1.33 18.09 3.69
C LYS A 105 -2.38 17.04 3.29
N ILE A 106 -2.13 15.76 3.61
CA ILE A 106 -3.07 14.68 3.29
C ILE A 106 -4.41 14.88 4.02
N MET A 107 -4.36 15.10 5.34
CA MET A 107 -5.57 15.24 6.16
C MET A 107 -6.40 16.44 5.73
N LYS A 108 -5.79 17.60 5.40
CA LYS A 108 -6.48 18.77 4.89
C LYS A 108 -7.42 18.45 3.71
N TYR A 109 -6.94 17.64 2.74
CA TYR A 109 -7.79 17.24 1.60
C TYR A 109 -8.86 16.23 2.00
N MET A 110 -8.51 15.28 2.85
CA MET A 110 -9.49 14.29 3.31
C MET A 110 -10.58 14.93 4.16
N ASP A 111 -10.26 15.93 4.98
CA ASP A 111 -11.24 16.65 5.80
C ASP A 111 -12.16 17.56 4.98
N SER A 112 -11.65 18.11 3.87
CA SER A 112 -12.45 18.96 2.97
C SER A 112 -13.47 18.19 2.12
N ASP A 113 -13.28 16.88 1.90
CA ASP A 113 -14.23 16.04 1.15
C ASP A 113 -14.40 14.68 1.85
N PRO A 114 -15.51 14.44 2.54
CA PRO A 114 -15.77 13.18 3.24
C PRO A 114 -15.88 11.97 2.30
N LEU A 115 -16.03 12.17 1.00
CA LEU A 115 -16.00 11.09 0.02
C LEU A 115 -14.58 10.58 -0.25
N ILE A 116 -13.53 11.30 0.14
CA ILE A 116 -12.17 10.82 0.02
C ILE A 116 -11.89 9.85 1.18
N ALA A 117 -11.97 8.56 0.87
CA ALA A 117 -11.71 7.50 1.84
C ALA A 117 -10.23 7.14 1.95
N ILE A 118 -9.46 7.36 0.88
CA ILE A 118 -8.05 6.94 0.78
C ILE A 118 -7.26 8.04 0.08
N ALA A 119 -6.13 8.44 0.65
CA ALA A 119 -5.22 9.38 0.01
C ALA A 119 -3.75 9.03 0.26
N SER A 120 -2.86 9.44 -0.63
CA SER A 120 -1.41 9.44 -0.43
C SER A 120 -0.77 10.62 -1.16
N GLY A 121 0.48 10.91 -0.86
CA GLY A 121 1.29 11.85 -1.61
C GLY A 121 2.03 11.21 -2.78
N ASP A 122 2.89 12.01 -3.41
CA ASP A 122 3.79 11.58 -4.47
C ASP A 122 5.04 10.90 -3.90
N TYR A 123 5.42 9.83 -4.56
CA TYR A 123 6.58 9.01 -4.28
C TYR A 123 7.74 9.36 -5.21
N ASN A 124 8.89 9.75 -4.68
CA ASN A 124 10.10 10.05 -5.46
C ASN A 124 9.84 10.94 -6.70
N ASN A 125 8.95 11.92 -6.59
CA ASN A 125 8.48 12.77 -7.70
C ASN A 125 7.82 11.98 -8.87
N ASP A 126 7.37 10.76 -8.65
CA ASP A 126 6.57 9.99 -9.61
C ASP A 126 5.10 10.37 -9.49
N THR A 127 4.55 10.98 -10.51
CA THR A 127 3.14 11.38 -10.59
C THR A 127 2.25 10.14 -10.82
N SER A 128 1.96 9.42 -9.76
CA SER A 128 1.03 8.30 -9.80
C SER A 128 -0.40 8.79 -9.80
N SER A 129 -1.26 8.17 -10.59
CA SER A 129 -2.71 8.42 -10.56
C SER A 129 -3.44 7.62 -9.47
N LYS A 130 -2.73 6.86 -8.66
CA LYS A 130 -3.29 6.00 -7.60
C LYS A 130 -2.42 6.06 -6.35
N PRO A 131 -3.03 6.14 -5.16
CA PRO A 131 -2.31 6.03 -3.90
C PRO A 131 -1.43 4.77 -3.85
N ARG A 132 -0.16 4.93 -3.52
CA ARG A 132 0.77 3.82 -3.28
C ARG A 132 0.47 3.15 -1.94
N GLY A 133 1.06 1.98 -1.68
CA GLY A 133 0.94 1.29 -0.40
C GLY A 133 1.49 2.13 0.75
N SER A 134 2.77 2.47 0.68
CA SER A 134 3.39 3.35 1.66
C SER A 134 2.91 4.80 1.53
N GLY A 135 2.81 5.50 2.65
CA GLY A 135 2.30 6.88 2.72
C GLY A 135 0.78 7.00 2.56
N ARG A 136 0.07 5.88 2.50
CA ARG A 136 -1.37 5.85 2.30
C ARG A 136 -2.13 6.09 3.60
N PHE A 137 -2.92 7.16 3.63
CA PHE A 137 -3.94 7.41 4.65
C PHE A 137 -5.25 6.76 4.26
N ILE A 138 -5.93 6.16 5.23
CA ILE A 138 -7.23 5.54 5.08
C ILE A 138 -8.14 6.07 6.18
N ARG A 139 -9.34 6.53 5.80
CA ARG A 139 -10.37 6.98 6.73
C ARG A 139 -10.92 5.79 7.52
N ASN A 140 -10.82 5.82 8.84
CA ASN A 140 -11.20 4.71 9.70
C ASN A 140 -12.70 4.41 9.66
N SER A 141 -13.57 5.42 9.52
CA SER A 141 -15.01 5.18 9.35
C SER A 141 -15.32 4.33 8.12
N PHE A 142 -14.62 4.56 6.99
CA PHE A 142 -14.72 3.68 5.82
C PHE A 142 -14.12 2.30 6.10
N PHE A 143 -12.90 2.23 6.65
CA PHE A 143 -12.18 0.98 6.85
C PHE A 143 -12.97 0.00 7.73
N PHE A 144 -13.49 0.48 8.84
CA PHE A 144 -14.28 -0.35 9.76
C PHE A 144 -15.69 -0.65 9.24
N SER A 145 -16.27 0.17 8.37
CA SER A 145 -17.56 -0.13 7.75
C SER A 145 -17.49 -1.29 6.74
N VAL A 146 -16.32 -1.56 6.16
CA VAL A 146 -16.19 -2.61 5.14
C VAL A 146 -15.64 -3.93 5.68
N GLN A 147 -14.86 -3.98 6.71
CA GLN A 147 -14.43 -5.22 7.41
C GLN A 147 -13.51 -4.90 8.61
N GLY A 148 -12.80 -3.77 8.58
CA GLY A 148 -11.86 -3.38 9.62
C GLY A 148 -10.55 -4.18 9.62
N TYR A 149 -10.22 -4.81 8.48
CA TYR A 149 -8.95 -5.47 8.20
C TYR A 149 -8.64 -5.46 6.70
N TYR A 150 -7.38 -5.63 6.34
CA TYR A 150 -6.95 -5.80 4.96
C TYR A 150 -7.19 -7.24 4.51
N PRO A 151 -7.66 -7.46 3.27
CA PRO A 151 -7.83 -8.83 2.77
C PRO A 151 -6.47 -9.55 2.70
N GLU A 152 -6.37 -10.69 3.37
CA GLU A 152 -5.16 -11.51 3.43
C GLU A 152 -4.96 -12.30 2.13
N ARG A 153 -4.90 -11.55 1.01
CA ARG A 153 -4.76 -12.09 -0.35
C ARG A 153 -3.84 -11.23 -1.18
N ILE A 154 -3.16 -11.85 -2.14
CA ILE A 154 -2.27 -11.14 -3.05
C ILE A 154 -3.04 -10.03 -3.81
N GLY A 155 -2.46 -8.83 -3.86
CA GLY A 155 -3.12 -7.64 -4.42
C GLY A 155 -3.92 -6.81 -3.41
N TYR A 156 -3.84 -7.12 -2.11
CA TYR A 156 -4.53 -6.42 -1.02
C TYR A 156 -4.38 -4.89 -1.07
N GLU A 157 -3.22 -4.38 -1.46
CA GLU A 157 -2.98 -2.95 -1.60
C GLU A 157 -3.88 -2.28 -2.64
N SER A 158 -4.18 -2.98 -3.72
CA SER A 158 -5.08 -2.47 -4.77
C SER A 158 -6.53 -2.79 -4.44
N ALA A 159 -6.79 -3.88 -3.72
CA ALA A 159 -8.13 -4.31 -3.36
C ALA A 159 -8.86 -3.24 -2.54
N ILE A 160 -8.20 -2.64 -1.54
CA ILE A 160 -8.82 -1.60 -0.71
C ILE A 160 -9.21 -0.36 -1.54
N LEU A 161 -8.47 -0.03 -2.60
CA LEU A 161 -8.82 1.06 -3.52
C LEU A 161 -10.09 0.74 -4.32
N TYR A 162 -10.22 -0.49 -4.81
CA TYR A 162 -11.43 -0.93 -5.51
C TYR A 162 -12.62 -1.06 -4.55
N THR A 163 -12.39 -1.45 -3.30
CA THR A 163 -13.42 -1.48 -2.26
C THR A 163 -13.97 -0.07 -1.98
N ALA A 164 -13.10 0.95 -1.89
CA ALA A 164 -13.56 2.33 -1.77
C ALA A 164 -14.45 2.74 -2.96
N LEU A 165 -14.02 2.45 -4.21
CA LEU A 165 -14.82 2.75 -5.40
C LEU A 165 -16.16 1.98 -5.43
N LYS A 166 -16.19 0.72 -4.95
CA LYS A 166 -17.41 -0.09 -4.86
C LYS A 166 -18.42 0.55 -3.89
N ASN A 167 -17.93 1.19 -2.85
CA ASN A 167 -18.72 1.94 -1.87
C ASN A 167 -18.99 3.40 -2.30
N ARG A 168 -18.80 3.77 -3.59
CA ARG A 168 -18.99 5.10 -4.15
C ARG A 168 -18.12 6.19 -3.51
N LEU A 169 -17.01 5.79 -2.87
CA LEU A 169 -16.01 6.66 -2.30
C LEU A 169 -14.87 6.88 -3.28
N LYS A 170 -14.00 7.85 -2.98
CA LYS A 170 -12.89 8.27 -3.82
C LYS A 170 -11.55 7.89 -3.18
N TYR A 171 -10.55 7.76 -4.01
CA TYR A 171 -9.16 7.86 -3.60
C TYR A 171 -8.47 9.02 -4.34
N LEU A 172 -7.46 9.62 -3.72
CA LEU A 172 -6.77 10.79 -4.25
C LEU A 172 -5.25 10.65 -4.07
N VAL A 173 -4.49 11.19 -5.02
CA VAL A 173 -3.06 11.45 -4.87
C VAL A 173 -2.87 12.96 -4.76
N ILE A 174 -2.18 13.39 -3.70
CA ILE A 174 -1.96 14.79 -3.36
C ILE A 174 -0.51 15.11 -3.74
N HIS A 175 -0.32 15.73 -4.91
CA HIS A 175 0.98 15.96 -5.52
C HIS A 175 1.88 16.94 -4.74
N GLU A 176 1.32 17.74 -3.87
CA GLU A 176 2.07 18.64 -2.98
C GLU A 176 2.57 17.96 -1.70
N ALA A 177 2.09 16.76 -1.36
CA ALA A 177 2.59 15.96 -0.27
C ALA A 177 3.61 14.95 -0.80
N ARG A 178 4.84 14.98 -0.27
CA ARG A 178 5.95 14.20 -0.84
C ARG A 178 6.57 13.25 0.17
N TYR A 179 7.02 12.11 -0.33
CA TYR A 179 7.82 11.15 0.41
C TYR A 179 8.80 10.41 -0.48
N LEU A 180 9.82 9.83 0.12
CA LEU A 180 10.89 9.11 -0.56
C LEU A 180 10.92 7.67 -0.09
N HIS A 181 11.28 6.76 -0.99
CA HIS A 181 11.78 5.43 -0.63
C HIS A 181 13.28 5.36 -0.91
N THR A 182 14.02 4.77 0.00
CA THR A 182 15.47 4.56 -0.15
C THR A 182 15.77 3.32 -0.99
N ARG A 183 14.87 2.33 -1.00
CA ARG A 183 15.03 1.09 -1.76
C ARG A 183 14.25 1.10 -3.08
N GLN A 184 14.77 0.39 -4.07
CA GLN A 184 14.14 0.29 -5.38
C GLN A 184 12.86 -0.55 -5.32
N LEU A 185 11.77 -0.03 -5.91
CA LEU A 185 10.50 -0.71 -6.01
C LEU A 185 10.64 -2.08 -6.71
N GLY A 186 10.10 -3.12 -6.08
CA GLY A 186 10.01 -4.45 -6.65
C GLY A 186 11.33 -5.22 -6.72
N ALA A 187 12.41 -4.72 -6.11
CA ALA A 187 13.72 -5.38 -6.14
C ALA A 187 13.68 -6.83 -5.59
N ASN A 188 13.01 -7.01 -4.44
CA ASN A 188 13.00 -8.29 -3.73
C ASN A 188 12.12 -9.38 -4.36
N HIS A 189 11.02 -9.00 -5.02
CA HIS A 189 10.06 -9.96 -5.59
C HIS A 189 9.94 -9.87 -7.12
N HIS A 190 10.83 -9.14 -7.78
CA HIS A 190 10.90 -9.02 -9.23
C HIS A 190 9.53 -8.74 -9.90
N PHE A 191 8.68 -7.93 -9.26
CA PHE A 191 7.32 -7.59 -9.70
C PHE A 191 6.33 -8.77 -9.75
N TYR A 192 6.63 -9.90 -9.08
CA TYR A 192 5.73 -11.05 -8.95
C TYR A 192 4.36 -10.63 -8.39
N GLU A 193 4.35 -9.93 -7.24
CA GLU A 193 3.14 -9.44 -6.58
C GLU A 193 2.23 -8.61 -7.50
N PHE A 194 2.83 -7.84 -8.40
CA PHE A 194 2.06 -7.01 -9.33
C PHE A 194 1.30 -7.85 -10.36
N GLY A 195 1.94 -8.86 -10.94
CA GLY A 195 1.32 -9.76 -11.93
C GLY A 195 0.29 -10.68 -11.30
N ALA A 196 0.67 -11.38 -10.24
CA ALA A 196 -0.18 -12.29 -9.51
C ALA A 196 -1.41 -11.56 -8.91
N GLY A 197 -1.22 -10.36 -8.32
CA GLY A 197 -2.30 -9.54 -7.82
C GLY A 197 -3.30 -9.11 -8.90
N MET A 198 -2.83 -8.76 -10.11
CA MET A 198 -3.75 -8.51 -11.23
C MET A 198 -4.57 -9.76 -11.58
N LYS A 199 -3.97 -10.94 -11.52
CA LYS A 199 -4.64 -12.21 -11.82
C LYS A 199 -5.69 -12.56 -10.77
N THR A 200 -5.33 -12.51 -9.48
CA THR A 200 -6.25 -12.82 -8.36
C THR A 200 -7.44 -11.86 -8.28
N MET A 201 -7.22 -10.57 -8.54
CA MET A 201 -8.29 -9.57 -8.65
C MET A 201 -9.12 -9.67 -9.93
N GLY A 202 -8.78 -10.58 -10.83
CA GLY A 202 -9.52 -10.82 -12.06
C GLY A 202 -9.45 -9.68 -13.08
N TYR A 203 -8.31 -9.03 -13.21
CA TYR A 203 -8.12 -7.96 -14.21
C TYR A 203 -8.54 -8.40 -15.61
N HIS A 204 -9.18 -7.48 -16.35
CA HIS A 204 -9.51 -7.71 -17.73
C HIS A 204 -8.24 -7.84 -18.58
N PRO A 205 -8.09 -8.86 -19.45
CA PRO A 205 -6.86 -9.08 -20.22
C PRO A 205 -6.41 -7.87 -21.04
N LEU A 206 -7.34 -7.18 -21.72
CA LEU A 206 -7.02 -5.95 -22.46
C LEU A 206 -6.47 -4.84 -21.56
N TYR A 207 -6.98 -4.72 -20.35
CA TYR A 207 -6.49 -3.71 -19.40
C TYR A 207 -5.09 -4.09 -18.86
N ALA A 208 -4.85 -5.37 -18.58
CA ALA A 208 -3.54 -5.86 -18.19
C ALA A 208 -2.50 -5.65 -19.31
N PHE A 209 -2.87 -5.93 -20.55
CA PHE A 209 -2.03 -5.70 -21.73
C PHE A 209 -1.76 -4.21 -21.95
N SER A 210 -2.78 -3.34 -21.92
CA SER A 210 -2.60 -1.88 -22.08
C SER A 210 -1.69 -1.30 -20.99
N ARG A 211 -1.80 -1.81 -19.76
CA ARG A 211 -0.91 -1.45 -18.66
C ARG A 211 0.54 -1.90 -18.91
N PHE A 212 0.74 -3.11 -19.41
CA PHE A 212 2.05 -3.61 -19.83
C PHE A 212 2.66 -2.70 -20.89
N VAL A 213 1.94 -2.43 -21.98
CA VAL A 213 2.42 -1.56 -23.07
C VAL A 213 2.79 -0.18 -22.56
N LYS A 214 1.91 0.45 -21.77
CA LYS A 214 2.19 1.77 -21.17
C LYS A 214 3.49 1.76 -20.36
N TYR A 215 3.68 0.81 -19.46
CA TYR A 215 4.86 0.77 -18.60
C TYR A 215 6.14 0.39 -19.35
N PHE A 216 6.01 -0.45 -20.38
CA PHE A 216 7.14 -0.81 -21.24
C PHE A 216 7.63 0.40 -22.07
N LEU A 217 6.71 1.16 -22.65
CA LEU A 217 7.04 2.34 -23.46
C LEU A 217 7.62 3.49 -22.59
N LEU A 218 6.98 3.78 -21.47
CA LEU A 218 7.41 4.86 -20.57
C LEU A 218 8.63 4.49 -19.74
N GLY A 219 8.95 3.20 -19.55
CA GLY A 219 10.00 2.74 -18.63
C GLY A 219 9.72 3.03 -17.15
N LYS A 220 8.52 3.48 -16.79
CA LYS A 220 8.13 3.86 -15.43
C LYS A 220 6.82 3.17 -15.02
N PRO A 221 6.62 2.88 -13.73
CA PRO A 221 7.51 3.09 -12.56
C PRO A 221 8.53 1.95 -12.35
N MET A 222 8.46 0.85 -13.11
CA MET A 222 9.17 -0.41 -12.84
C MET A 222 10.24 -0.78 -13.88
N GLY A 223 10.53 0.09 -14.82
CA GLY A 223 11.41 -0.20 -15.93
C GLY A 223 10.77 -1.12 -16.99
N ARG A 224 11.43 -1.25 -18.16
CA ARG A 224 10.95 -2.12 -19.25
C ARG A 224 10.94 -3.60 -18.84
N LEU A 225 12.04 -4.06 -18.22
CA LEU A 225 12.15 -5.46 -17.76
C LEU A 225 11.13 -5.77 -16.67
N GLY A 226 10.90 -4.85 -15.73
CA GLY A 226 9.86 -5.01 -14.70
C GLY A 226 8.46 -5.14 -15.28
N SER A 227 8.14 -4.38 -16.34
CA SER A 227 6.84 -4.48 -17.01
C SER A 227 6.66 -5.83 -17.74
N ILE A 228 7.73 -6.37 -18.34
CA ILE A 228 7.71 -7.73 -18.92
C ILE A 228 7.46 -8.77 -17.83
N ARG A 229 8.21 -8.73 -16.72
CA ARG A 229 8.05 -9.65 -15.59
C ARG A 229 6.65 -9.59 -14.99
N MET A 230 6.13 -8.38 -14.75
CA MET A 230 4.76 -8.18 -14.28
C MET A 230 3.72 -8.85 -15.20
N PHE A 231 3.86 -8.67 -16.52
CA PHE A 231 2.91 -9.24 -17.47
C PHE A 231 3.07 -10.76 -17.60
N TYR A 232 4.29 -11.27 -17.57
CA TYR A 232 4.58 -12.70 -17.50
C TYR A 232 3.89 -13.35 -16.29
N TYR A 233 4.03 -12.79 -15.10
CA TYR A 233 3.36 -13.32 -13.91
C TYR A 233 1.84 -13.21 -13.99
N TYR A 234 1.30 -12.15 -14.59
CA TYR A 234 -0.14 -12.07 -14.85
C TYR A 234 -0.65 -13.23 -15.72
N LEU A 235 0.10 -13.66 -16.72
CA LEU A 235 -0.28 -14.75 -17.60
C LEU A 235 -0.07 -16.14 -16.96
N SER A 236 1.09 -16.35 -16.36
CA SER A 236 1.55 -17.64 -15.85
C SER A 236 1.03 -18.01 -14.45
N TYR A 237 0.66 -17.01 -13.65
CA TYR A 237 0.23 -17.25 -12.28
C TYR A 237 -1.07 -18.08 -12.22
N LYS A 238 -1.04 -19.11 -11.38
CA LYS A 238 -2.19 -19.99 -11.10
C LYS A 238 -2.62 -19.77 -9.64
N PRO A 239 -3.74 -19.05 -9.41
CA PRO A 239 -4.27 -18.90 -8.07
C PRO A 239 -4.61 -20.25 -7.44
N LYS A 240 -4.47 -20.35 -6.11
CA LYS A 240 -4.94 -21.48 -5.31
C LYS A 240 -6.42 -21.30 -4.98
N ASP A 241 -7.03 -22.35 -4.47
CA ASP A 241 -8.44 -22.30 -4.05
C ASP A 241 -8.62 -21.48 -2.76
N GLU A 242 -7.64 -21.55 -1.83
CA GLU A 242 -7.69 -20.90 -0.54
C GLU A 242 -6.38 -20.17 -0.18
N GLY A 243 -6.44 -19.35 0.88
CA GLY A 243 -5.31 -18.65 1.46
C GLY A 243 -4.87 -17.41 0.67
N TYR A 244 -3.65 -16.95 0.94
CA TYR A 244 -3.09 -15.71 0.38
C TYR A 244 -3.08 -15.68 -1.15
N ASP A 245 -2.85 -16.81 -1.78
CA ASP A 245 -2.78 -16.96 -3.23
C ASP A 245 -4.15 -17.12 -3.90
N SER A 246 -5.26 -17.07 -3.16
CA SER A 246 -6.58 -17.33 -3.70
C SER A 246 -7.18 -16.15 -4.47
N MET A 247 -8.14 -16.47 -5.35
CA MET A 247 -8.90 -15.45 -6.09
C MET A 247 -9.81 -14.65 -5.16
N TYR A 248 -9.98 -13.36 -5.46
CA TYR A 248 -11.09 -12.58 -4.89
C TYR A 248 -12.43 -13.15 -5.37
N ASP A 249 -13.50 -12.87 -4.62
CA ASP A 249 -14.83 -13.33 -4.98
C ASP A 249 -15.29 -12.84 -6.37
N SER A 250 -16.29 -13.51 -6.93
CA SER A 250 -16.73 -13.24 -8.31
C SER A 250 -17.33 -11.86 -8.49
N GLU A 251 -18.02 -11.33 -7.47
CA GLU A 251 -18.64 -10.00 -7.50
C GLU A 251 -17.56 -8.90 -7.53
N PHE A 252 -16.57 -8.99 -6.66
CA PHE A 252 -15.43 -8.07 -6.65
C PHE A 252 -14.69 -8.07 -7.99
N ARG A 253 -14.41 -9.26 -8.54
CA ARG A 253 -13.72 -9.39 -9.84
C ARG A 253 -14.55 -8.81 -11.00
N LYS A 254 -15.87 -9.00 -11.02
CA LYS A 254 -16.77 -8.37 -11.99
C LYS A 254 -16.71 -6.86 -11.88
N PHE A 255 -16.78 -6.31 -10.66
CA PHE A 255 -16.68 -4.87 -10.42
C PHE A 255 -15.36 -4.30 -10.94
N VAL A 256 -14.23 -4.94 -10.63
CA VAL A 256 -12.90 -4.53 -11.10
C VAL A 256 -12.86 -4.46 -12.63
N ARG A 257 -13.40 -5.46 -13.33
CA ARG A 257 -13.48 -5.49 -14.82
C ARG A 257 -14.32 -4.36 -15.39
N VAL A 258 -15.46 -4.07 -14.80
CA VAL A 258 -16.33 -2.96 -15.23
C VAL A 258 -15.61 -1.63 -15.14
N ILE A 259 -14.95 -1.34 -14.00
CA ILE A 259 -14.16 -0.11 -13.83
C ILE A 259 -13.04 -0.01 -14.88
N GLN A 260 -12.36 -1.11 -15.17
CA GLN A 260 -11.27 -1.14 -16.15
C GLN A 260 -11.75 -0.91 -17.57
N LEU A 261 -12.83 -1.56 -17.98
CA LEU A 261 -13.44 -1.37 -19.32
C LEU A 261 -13.93 0.07 -19.49
N ASN A 262 -14.55 0.65 -18.46
CA ASN A 262 -14.98 2.04 -18.51
C ASN A 262 -13.78 3.02 -18.66
N ARG A 263 -12.65 2.72 -18.04
CA ARG A 263 -11.42 3.50 -18.24
C ARG A 263 -10.89 3.39 -19.67
N ILE A 264 -10.86 2.19 -20.25
CA ILE A 264 -10.45 1.99 -21.65
C ILE A 264 -11.39 2.77 -22.59
N ARG A 265 -12.71 2.66 -22.40
CA ARG A 265 -13.69 3.37 -23.23
C ARG A 265 -13.53 4.89 -23.18
N ARG A 266 -13.20 5.45 -22.00
CA ARG A 266 -12.94 6.90 -21.87
C ARG A 266 -11.72 7.33 -22.67
N VAL A 267 -10.63 6.56 -22.61
CA VAL A 267 -9.40 6.88 -23.38
C VAL A 267 -9.67 6.85 -24.88
N ILE A 268 -10.41 5.82 -25.37
CA ILE A 268 -10.76 5.72 -26.79
C ILE A 268 -11.64 6.90 -27.24
N ARG A 269 -12.63 7.31 -26.44
CA ARG A 269 -13.51 8.44 -26.76
C ARG A 269 -12.78 9.79 -26.77
N LEU A 270 -11.78 9.98 -25.88
CA LEU A 270 -11.01 11.22 -25.82
C LEU A 270 -9.94 11.31 -26.92
N GLY A 271 -9.43 10.16 -27.41
CA GLY A 271 -8.49 10.12 -28.54
C GLY A 271 -9.14 10.15 -29.94
N GLY A 272 -10.47 10.16 -30.03
CA GLY A 272 -11.23 10.26 -31.27
C GLY A 272 -11.73 11.67 -31.62
N HIS A 273 -11.25 12.69 -30.92
CA HIS A 273 -11.58 14.10 -31.12
C HIS A 273 -10.32 14.96 -31.42
N GLU A 274 -9.42 14.44 -32.27
CA GLU A 274 -8.40 15.24 -32.97
C GLU A 274 -8.70 15.28 -34.47
#